data_03c0566ff02f79f7d72e8e8c84d17f13
#
_entry.id   03c0566ff02f79f7d72e8e8c84d17f13
#
_cell.length_a   1.000
_cell.length_b   1.000
_cell.length_c   1.000
_cell.angle_alpha   90.00
_cell.angle_beta   90.00
_cell.angle_gamma   90.00
#
_symmetry.space_group_name_H-M   'P 1'
#
loop_
_entity.id
_entity.type
_entity.pdbx_description
1 polymer ?
#
loop_
_entity_poly.entity_id
_entity_poly.type
_entity_poly.pdbx_seq_one_letter_code
_entity_poly.pdbx_strand_id
1 'polypeptide(L)'
;MATDAILKVKDAELKAKEILENAHKDILTLKEEAKEKVKKSYDEAIKNAKKEAEELRLKYKNEGEAIAMPIFESAERKVSSIKDIGEDKLKSVVDMIVERIVNSNGNS
;
A
#
# COMPACT_ATOMS: atom_id res chain seq x y z
N MET A 1 -8.39 74.51 27.99
CA MET A 1 -7.32 73.78 28.70
C MET A 1 -7.78 72.52 29.32
N ALA A 2 -8.80 72.43 30.16
CA ALA A 2 -9.36 71.20 30.69
C ALA A 2 -10.01 70.34 29.58
N THR A 3 -10.59 70.95 28.57
CA THR A 3 -11.20 70.37 27.41
C THR A 3 -10.17 69.55 26.54
N ASP A 4 -8.99 70.16 26.38
CA ASP A 4 -7.91 69.45 25.60
C ASP A 4 -7.38 68.21 26.30
N ALA A 5 -7.29 68.23 27.62
CA ALA A 5 -6.88 67.11 28.41
C ALA A 5 -7.92 65.98 28.32
N ILE A 6 -9.21 66.32 28.37
CA ILE A 6 -10.30 65.35 28.20
C ILE A 6 -10.31 64.76 26.80
N LEU A 7 -10.11 65.55 25.77
CA LEU A 7 -10.02 65.09 24.39
C LEU A 7 -8.83 64.15 24.17
N LYS A 8 -7.69 64.42 24.78
CA LYS A 8 -6.51 63.58 24.74
C LYS A 8 -6.76 62.23 25.41
N VAL A 9 -7.44 62.25 26.55
CA VAL A 9 -7.82 60.97 27.24
C VAL A 9 -8.78 60.17 26.40
N LYS A 10 -9.81 60.80 25.82
CA LYS A 10 -10.77 60.15 24.93
C LYS A 10 -10.08 59.54 23.70
N ASP A 11 -9.16 60.27 23.09
CA ASP A 11 -8.38 59.80 21.95
C ASP A 11 -7.51 58.58 22.33
N ALA A 12 -6.87 58.64 23.48
CA ALA A 12 -6.09 57.51 24.00
C ALA A 12 -6.95 56.29 24.27
N GLU A 13 -8.16 56.44 24.84
CA GLU A 13 -9.12 55.39 25.08
C GLU A 13 -9.60 54.75 23.77
N LEU A 14 -9.90 55.55 22.76
CA LEU A 14 -10.29 55.07 21.44
C LEU A 14 -9.16 54.26 20.77
N LYS A 15 -7.94 54.74 20.84
CA LYS A 15 -6.77 54.02 20.33
C LYS A 15 -6.54 52.70 21.04
N ALA A 16 -6.66 52.69 22.36
CA ALA A 16 -6.56 51.47 23.15
C ALA A 16 -7.62 50.46 22.76
N LYS A 17 -8.86 50.89 22.54
CA LYS A 17 -9.97 50.06 22.09
C LYS A 17 -9.71 49.50 20.71
N GLU A 18 -9.22 50.30 19.77
CA GLU A 18 -8.84 49.85 18.43
C GLU A 18 -7.74 48.78 18.48
N ILE A 19 -6.72 48.95 19.31
CA ILE A 19 -5.65 47.98 19.50
C ILE A 19 -6.20 46.65 20.00
N LEU A 20 -7.09 46.69 20.98
CA LEU A 20 -7.74 45.46 21.49
C LEU A 20 -8.60 44.76 20.43
N GLU A 21 -9.41 45.55 19.70
CA GLU A 21 -10.25 44.99 18.62
C GLU A 21 -9.41 44.37 17.53
N ASN A 22 -8.34 45.04 17.12
CA ASN A 22 -7.41 44.49 16.12
C ASN A 22 -6.69 43.24 16.62
N ALA A 23 -6.28 43.21 17.89
CA ALA A 23 -5.67 42.03 18.50
C ALA A 23 -6.64 40.84 18.52
N HIS A 24 -7.93 41.07 18.82
CA HIS A 24 -8.96 40.03 18.78
C HIS A 24 -9.17 39.52 17.35
N LYS A 25 -9.21 40.40 16.36
CA LYS A 25 -9.30 39.98 14.94
C LYS A 25 -8.09 39.17 14.52
N ASP A 26 -6.90 39.56 14.90
CA ASP A 26 -5.66 38.88 14.61
C ASP A 26 -5.64 37.48 15.23
N ILE A 27 -6.12 37.35 16.46
CA ILE A 27 -6.25 36.06 17.14
C ILE A 27 -7.21 35.12 16.38
N LEU A 28 -8.36 35.61 15.93
CA LEU A 28 -9.32 34.84 15.15
C LEU A 28 -8.73 34.38 13.83
N THR A 29 -8.04 35.30 13.15
CA THR A 29 -7.35 34.96 11.88
C THR A 29 -6.27 33.91 12.09
N LEU A 30 -5.45 34.07 13.14
CA LEU A 30 -4.42 33.05 13.47
C LEU A 30 -5.01 31.70 13.81
N LYS A 31 -6.13 31.66 14.52
CA LYS A 31 -6.83 30.39 14.81
C LYS A 31 -7.31 29.70 13.57
N GLU A 32 -7.92 30.45 12.64
CA GLU A 32 -8.39 29.88 11.37
C GLU A 32 -7.22 29.38 10.50
N GLU A 33 -6.18 30.18 10.38
CA GLU A 33 -4.96 29.77 9.66
C GLU A 33 -4.31 28.53 10.28
N ALA A 34 -4.25 28.47 11.60
CA ALA A 34 -3.71 27.31 12.31
C ALA A 34 -4.54 26.06 12.06
N LYS A 35 -5.86 26.16 12.08
CA LYS A 35 -6.78 25.05 11.77
C LYS A 35 -6.57 24.54 10.35
N GLU A 36 -6.47 25.44 9.38
CA GLU A 36 -6.22 25.08 7.98
C GLU A 36 -4.88 24.38 7.81
N LYS A 37 -3.83 24.91 8.43
CA LYS A 37 -2.49 24.30 8.39
C LYS A 37 -2.46 22.91 9.01
N VAL A 38 -3.10 22.73 10.16
CA VAL A 38 -3.20 21.45 10.85
C VAL A 38 -3.96 20.45 9.98
N LYS A 39 -5.08 20.85 9.42
CA LYS A 39 -5.88 20.00 8.53
C LYS A 39 -5.09 19.59 7.30
N LYS A 40 -4.43 20.54 6.66
CA LYS A 40 -3.60 20.28 5.48
C LYS A 40 -2.44 19.33 5.79
N SER A 41 -1.73 19.56 6.89
CA SER A 41 -0.65 18.68 7.34
C SER A 41 -1.15 17.28 7.65
N TYR A 42 -2.30 17.16 8.29
CA TYR A 42 -2.93 15.89 8.59
C TYR A 42 -3.31 15.14 7.31
N ASP A 43 -3.98 15.82 6.39
CA ASP A 43 -4.41 15.23 5.12
C ASP A 43 -3.20 14.77 4.29
N GLU A 44 -2.14 15.57 4.23
CA GLU A 44 -0.88 15.22 3.57
C GLU A 44 -0.21 14.01 4.23
N ALA A 45 -0.16 13.98 5.56
CA ALA A 45 0.40 12.86 6.30
C ALA A 45 -0.34 11.55 6.03
N ILE A 46 -1.69 11.60 6.02
CA ILE A 46 -2.53 10.43 5.70
C ILE A 46 -2.31 10.00 4.25
N LYS A 47 -2.28 10.93 3.32
CA LYS A 47 -2.04 10.64 1.90
C LYS A 47 -0.68 9.98 1.70
N ASN A 48 0.36 10.52 2.31
CA ASN A 48 1.71 9.97 2.24
C ASN A 48 1.80 8.59 2.88
N ALA A 49 1.17 8.41 4.04
CA ALA A 49 1.13 7.11 4.71
C ALA A 49 0.43 6.04 3.86
N LYS A 50 -0.68 6.38 3.22
CA LYS A 50 -1.39 5.49 2.30
C LYS A 50 -0.54 5.13 1.09
N LYS A 51 0.17 6.10 0.53
CA LYS A 51 1.07 5.89 -0.59
C LYS A 51 2.21 4.95 -0.21
N GLU A 52 2.87 5.20 0.91
CA GLU A 52 3.94 4.34 1.43
C GLU A 52 3.45 2.93 1.71
N ALA A 53 2.27 2.79 2.30
CA ALA A 53 1.66 1.50 2.56
C ALA A 53 1.38 0.73 1.27
N GLU A 54 0.88 1.38 0.22
CA GLU A 54 0.64 0.77 -1.08
C GLU A 54 1.94 0.37 -1.79
N GLU A 55 2.95 1.22 -1.75
CA GLU A 55 4.28 0.92 -2.28
C GLU A 55 4.89 -0.30 -1.57
N LEU A 56 4.76 -0.36 -0.25
CA LEU A 56 5.25 -1.46 0.55
C LEU A 56 4.48 -2.76 0.24
N ARG A 57 3.17 -2.67 0.09
CA ARG A 57 2.32 -3.81 -0.30
C ARG A 57 2.74 -4.38 -1.66
N LEU A 58 2.94 -3.51 -2.64
CA LEU A 58 3.40 -3.91 -3.97
C LEU A 58 4.80 -4.53 -3.94
N LYS A 59 5.69 -3.95 -3.17
CA LYS A 59 7.04 -4.49 -2.99
C LYS A 59 7.01 -5.92 -2.46
N TYR A 60 6.28 -6.15 -1.38
CA TYR A 60 6.17 -7.48 -0.78
C TYR A 60 5.42 -8.47 -1.66
N LYS A 61 4.39 -8.00 -2.37
CA LYS A 61 3.70 -8.83 -3.36
C LYS A 61 4.66 -9.31 -4.45
N ASN A 62 5.45 -8.40 -5.02
CA ASN A 62 6.42 -8.71 -6.05
C ASN A 62 7.53 -9.64 -5.54
N GLU A 63 8.03 -9.39 -4.33
CA GLU A 63 9.01 -10.28 -3.69
C GLU A 63 8.44 -11.66 -3.44
N GLY A 64 7.20 -11.73 -2.96
CA GLY A 64 6.50 -13.00 -2.75
C GLY A 64 6.30 -13.79 -4.05
N GLU A 65 5.87 -13.13 -5.12
CA GLU A 65 5.73 -13.72 -6.45
C GLU A 65 7.08 -14.21 -6.99
N ALA A 66 8.13 -13.43 -6.82
CA ALA A 66 9.47 -13.82 -7.23
C ALA A 66 10.00 -15.05 -6.49
N ILE A 67 9.62 -15.23 -5.24
CA ILE A 67 9.94 -16.44 -4.46
C ILE A 67 9.06 -17.61 -4.85
N ALA A 68 7.77 -17.38 -5.05
CA ALA A 68 6.79 -18.43 -5.36
C ALA A 68 6.94 -18.98 -6.78
N MET A 69 7.27 -18.16 -7.75
CA MET A 69 7.35 -18.54 -9.16
C MET A 69 8.30 -19.71 -9.44
N PRO A 70 9.55 -19.71 -8.97
CA PRO A 70 10.44 -20.86 -9.13
C PRO A 70 9.92 -22.13 -8.47
N ILE A 71 9.21 -22.01 -7.36
CA ILE A 71 8.62 -23.13 -6.63
C ILE A 71 7.51 -23.78 -7.47
N PHE A 72 6.62 -22.98 -8.04
CA PHE A 72 5.57 -23.44 -8.93
C PHE A 72 6.13 -24.10 -10.20
N GLU A 73 7.11 -23.46 -10.82
CA GLU A 73 7.78 -24.00 -12.02
C GLU A 73 8.47 -25.34 -11.72
N SER A 74 9.13 -25.43 -10.58
CA SER A 74 9.77 -26.69 -10.13
C SER A 74 8.72 -27.77 -9.89
N ALA A 75 7.60 -27.42 -9.27
CA ALA A 75 6.49 -28.35 -9.04
C ALA A 75 5.88 -28.84 -10.35
N GLU A 76 5.65 -27.95 -11.31
CA GLU A 76 5.14 -28.31 -12.64
C GLU A 76 6.08 -29.25 -13.38
N ARG A 77 7.39 -29.00 -13.34
CA ARG A 77 8.38 -29.89 -13.92
C ARG A 77 8.37 -31.30 -13.29
N LYS A 78 8.25 -31.33 -11.96
CA LYS A 78 8.17 -32.59 -11.22
C LYS A 78 6.91 -33.38 -11.59
N VAL A 79 5.77 -32.73 -11.70
CA VAL A 79 4.50 -33.33 -12.10
C VAL A 79 4.60 -33.86 -13.52
N SER A 80 5.12 -33.09 -14.46
CA SER A 80 5.35 -33.53 -15.84
C SER A 80 6.28 -34.73 -15.90
N SER A 81 7.38 -34.72 -15.15
CA SER A 81 8.31 -35.85 -15.09
C SER A 81 7.65 -37.13 -14.57
N ILE A 82 6.80 -37.00 -13.54
CA ILE A 82 6.05 -38.17 -13.00
C ILE A 82 5.07 -38.71 -14.02
N LYS A 83 4.37 -37.83 -14.74
CA LYS A 83 3.44 -38.23 -15.81
C LYS A 83 4.17 -38.97 -16.94
N ASP A 84 5.29 -38.45 -17.39
CA ASP A 84 6.09 -39.05 -18.46
C ASP A 84 6.64 -40.40 -18.05
N ILE A 85 7.15 -40.54 -16.83
CA ILE A 85 7.59 -41.84 -16.28
C ILE A 85 6.41 -42.81 -16.20
N GLY A 86 5.24 -42.35 -15.78
CA GLY A 86 4.03 -43.16 -15.72
C GLY A 86 3.62 -43.70 -17.07
N GLU A 87 3.64 -42.89 -18.11
CA GLU A 87 3.35 -43.29 -19.49
C GLU A 87 4.38 -44.29 -20.05
N ASP A 88 5.66 -44.01 -19.85
CA ASP A 88 6.73 -44.88 -20.27
C ASP A 88 6.68 -46.26 -19.58
N LYS A 89 6.43 -46.27 -18.26
CA LYS A 89 6.25 -47.50 -17.52
C LYS A 89 5.03 -48.29 -17.98
N LEU A 90 3.93 -47.59 -18.23
CA LEU A 90 2.71 -48.22 -18.72
C LEU A 90 2.95 -48.85 -20.09
N LYS A 91 3.61 -48.16 -20.99
CA LYS A 91 3.99 -48.68 -22.30
C LYS A 91 4.89 -49.93 -22.18
N SER A 92 5.91 -49.86 -21.32
CA SER A 92 6.81 -50.98 -21.06
C SER A 92 6.06 -52.21 -20.54
N VAL A 93 5.14 -52.02 -19.62
CA VAL A 93 4.31 -53.13 -19.08
C VAL A 93 3.41 -53.71 -20.15
N VAL A 94 2.78 -52.88 -20.96
CA VAL A 94 1.95 -53.34 -22.09
C VAL A 94 2.77 -54.15 -23.08
N ASP A 95 3.95 -53.65 -23.47
CA ASP A 95 4.86 -54.32 -24.38
C ASP A 95 5.31 -55.71 -23.83
N MET A 96 5.61 -55.78 -22.53
CA MET A 96 5.95 -57.04 -21.85
C MET A 96 4.80 -58.07 -21.89
N ILE A 97 3.58 -57.60 -21.65
CA ILE A 97 2.38 -58.48 -21.70
C ILE A 97 2.16 -59.00 -23.11
N VAL A 98 2.23 -58.14 -24.11
CA VAL A 98 2.08 -58.53 -25.52
C VAL A 98 3.16 -59.54 -25.92
N GLU A 99 4.40 -59.28 -25.56
CA GLU A 99 5.52 -60.18 -25.84
C GLU A 99 5.33 -61.58 -25.21
N ARG A 100 4.88 -61.65 -23.97
CA ARG A 100 4.57 -62.88 -23.28
C ARG A 100 3.45 -63.65 -23.96
N ILE A 101 2.41 -63.00 -24.38
CA ILE A 101 1.28 -63.63 -25.08
C ILE A 101 1.75 -64.18 -26.42
N VAL A 102 2.49 -63.40 -27.17
CA VAL A 102 3.03 -63.90 -28.49
C VAL A 102 3.99 -65.06 -28.32
N ASN A 103 4.92 -65.01 -27.38
CA ASN A 103 5.87 -66.06 -27.10
C ASN A 103 5.18 -67.37 -26.58
N SER A 104 4.19 -67.21 -25.70
CA SER A 104 3.41 -68.30 -25.20
C SER A 104 2.65 -69.01 -26.32
N ASN A 105 2.04 -68.31 -27.24
CA ASN A 105 1.36 -68.88 -28.41
C ASN A 105 2.33 -69.46 -29.42
N GLY A 106 3.53 -68.93 -29.54
CA GLY A 106 4.57 -69.42 -30.42
C GLY A 106 5.24 -70.73 -29.96
N ASN A 107 5.19 -71.01 -28.66
CA ASN A 107 5.77 -72.22 -28.04
C ASN A 107 4.79 -73.36 -27.86
N SER A 108 3.57 -73.12 -28.19
CA SER A 108 2.55 -74.15 -28.14
C SER A 108 2.37 -74.81 -29.51
#